data_54e49c37f201f617c5d297861f681be9
#
_entry.id   54e49c37f201f617c5d297861f681be9
#
_cell.length_a   1.000
_cell.length_b   1.000
_cell.length_c   1.000
_cell.angle_alpha   90.00
_cell.angle_beta   90.00
_cell.angle_gamma   90.00
#
_symmetry.space_group_name_H-M   'P 1'
#
loop_
_entity.id
_entity.type
_entity.pdbx_description
1 polymer ?
#
loop_
_entity_poly.entity_id
_entity_poly.type
_entity_poly.pdbx_seq_one_letter_code
_entity_poly.pdbx_strand_id
1 'polypeptide(L)'
;MQKNRIELAGYLATKPDARFLPSGTKVANARLKESYHFIGSDGKQQTHANWHSLVFYGEVADVALSYDKDDNIFVEGSLQQRKFTPADGATRTVYEIHVRSCHQICAARVDWDEPAGANPEVSNAGDDHDDPSWPVGPA
;
A
#
# COMPACT_ATOMS: atom_id res chain seq x y z
N MET A 1 -16.83 -4.13 -23.22
CA MET A 1 -15.43 -4.16 -22.79
C MET A 1 -15.36 -4.20 -21.28
N GLN A 2 -14.50 -5.02 -20.74
CA GLN A 2 -14.34 -5.10 -19.29
C GLN A 2 -12.89 -4.85 -18.94
N LYS A 3 -12.66 -4.16 -17.86
CA LYS A 3 -11.29 -3.84 -17.44
C LYS A 3 -11.22 -3.82 -15.93
N ASN A 4 -10.17 -4.42 -15.41
CA ASN A 4 -9.94 -4.44 -13.96
C ASN A 4 -8.45 -4.23 -13.74
N ARG A 5 -8.10 -3.03 -13.36
CA ARG A 5 -6.71 -2.68 -13.13
C ARG A 5 -6.62 -1.69 -11.99
N ILE A 6 -5.74 -1.95 -11.07
CA ILE A 6 -5.52 -1.06 -9.96
C ILE A 6 -4.02 -0.86 -9.78
N GLU A 7 -3.61 0.35 -9.50
CA GLU A 7 -2.22 0.69 -9.25
C GLU A 7 -2.17 1.39 -7.90
N LEU A 8 -1.27 0.97 -7.06
CA LEU A 8 -1.13 1.54 -5.74
C LEU A 8 0.33 1.68 -5.38
N ALA A 9 0.64 2.71 -4.63
CA ALA A 9 1.97 2.88 -4.06
C ALA A 9 1.78 3.15 -2.57
N GLY A 10 2.60 2.56 -1.76
CA GLY A 10 2.49 2.76 -0.33
C GLY A 10 3.52 1.96 0.42
N TYR A 11 3.35 1.88 1.73
CA TYR A 11 4.29 1.20 2.56
C TYR A 11 3.72 -0.13 3.02
N LEU A 12 4.57 -1.15 3.07
CA LEU A 12 4.13 -2.45 3.56
C LEU A 12 3.91 -2.34 5.06
N ALA A 13 2.70 -2.66 5.48
CA ALA A 13 2.37 -2.61 6.89
C ALA A 13 2.81 -3.87 7.61
N THR A 14 3.05 -4.93 6.84
CA THR A 14 3.52 -6.19 7.39
C THR A 14 4.58 -6.74 6.47
N LYS A 15 5.46 -7.57 7.00
CA LYS A 15 6.39 -8.28 6.16
C LYS A 15 5.58 -9.31 5.38
N PRO A 16 5.81 -9.44 4.08
CA PRO A 16 5.08 -10.43 3.30
C PRO A 16 5.27 -11.84 3.85
N ASP A 17 4.19 -12.58 3.89
CA ASP A 17 4.16 -13.89 4.50
C ASP A 17 3.87 -14.94 3.43
N ALA A 18 4.64 -16.01 3.43
CA ALA A 18 4.55 -17.01 2.39
C ALA A 18 3.68 -18.19 2.81
N ARG A 19 2.98 -18.74 1.84
CA ARG A 19 2.28 -20.00 2.04
C ARG A 19 2.22 -20.70 0.69
N PHE A 20 1.86 -21.97 0.70
CA PHE A 20 1.76 -22.74 -0.52
C PHE A 20 0.35 -23.26 -0.68
N LEU A 21 -0.15 -23.21 -1.91
CA LEU A 21 -1.44 -23.78 -2.24
C LEU A 21 -1.27 -25.29 -2.39
N PRO A 22 -2.35 -26.07 -2.34
CA PRO A 22 -2.24 -27.52 -2.55
C PRO A 22 -1.61 -27.87 -3.89
N SER A 23 -1.70 -26.96 -4.87
CA SER A 23 -1.07 -27.17 -6.16
C SER A 23 0.43 -26.98 -6.12
N GLY A 24 0.96 -26.52 -5.01
CA GLY A 24 2.38 -26.21 -4.92
C GLY A 24 2.73 -24.77 -5.27
N THR A 25 1.76 -23.99 -5.70
CA THR A 25 2.03 -22.59 -6.05
C THR A 25 2.32 -21.77 -4.81
N LYS A 26 3.40 -21.02 -4.87
CA LYS A 26 3.77 -20.16 -3.74
C LYS A 26 2.89 -18.90 -3.77
N VAL A 27 2.41 -18.51 -2.63
CA VAL A 27 1.59 -17.32 -2.49
C VAL A 27 2.17 -16.48 -1.35
N ALA A 28 2.25 -15.18 -1.56
CA ALA A 28 2.64 -14.27 -0.50
C ALA A 28 1.49 -13.33 -0.23
N ASN A 29 1.30 -13.00 1.02
CA ASN A 29 0.26 -12.07 1.45
C ASN A 29 0.91 -10.93 2.19
N ALA A 30 0.39 -9.74 2.00
CA ALA A 30 0.89 -8.56 2.71
C ALA A 30 -0.21 -7.52 2.81
N ARG A 31 0.00 -6.56 3.66
CA ARG A 31 -0.90 -5.42 3.77
C ARG A 31 -0.14 -4.17 3.37
N LEU A 32 -0.77 -3.37 2.54
CA LEU A 32 -0.20 -2.12 2.07
C LEU A 32 -0.98 -0.98 2.66
N LYS A 33 -0.28 0.00 3.18
CA LYS A 33 -0.89 1.20 3.70
C LYS A 33 -0.57 2.35 2.78
N GLU A 34 -1.59 3.01 2.25
CA GLU A 34 -1.37 4.24 1.52
C GLU A 34 -2.15 5.31 2.25
N SER A 35 -1.55 6.47 2.36
CA SER A 35 -2.17 7.53 3.13
C SER A 35 -2.03 8.85 2.39
N TYR A 36 -2.95 9.74 2.69
CA TYR A 36 -2.91 11.07 2.12
C TYR A 36 -3.37 12.07 3.16
N HIS A 37 -2.98 13.31 2.95
CA HIS A 37 -3.32 14.38 3.87
C HIS A 37 -4.33 15.30 3.22
N PHE A 38 -5.20 15.85 4.01
CA PHE A 38 -6.20 16.79 3.52
C PHE A 38 -6.54 17.77 4.63
N ILE A 39 -7.21 18.85 4.23
CA ILE A 39 -7.65 19.86 5.19
C ILE A 39 -9.10 19.58 5.51
N GLY A 40 -9.39 19.35 6.76
CA GLY A 40 -10.75 19.07 7.19
C GLY A 40 -11.62 20.30 7.21
N SER A 41 -12.89 20.11 7.47
CA SER A 41 -13.83 21.22 7.48
C SER A 41 -13.52 22.21 8.60
N ASP A 42 -12.77 21.78 9.60
CA ASP A 42 -12.39 22.67 10.70
C ASP A 42 -11.09 23.41 10.36
N GLY A 43 -10.59 23.30 9.16
CA GLY A 43 -9.38 23.97 8.75
C GLY A 43 -8.09 23.31 9.18
N LYS A 44 -8.16 22.16 9.84
CA LYS A 44 -6.96 21.49 10.31
C LYS A 44 -6.55 20.39 9.36
N GLN A 45 -5.25 20.16 9.28
CA GLN A 45 -4.73 19.11 8.44
C GLN A 45 -5.03 17.76 9.08
N GLN A 46 -5.51 16.85 8.27
CA GLN A 46 -5.84 15.51 8.72
C GLN A 46 -5.18 14.51 7.80
N THR A 47 -5.01 13.28 8.29
CA THR A 47 -4.43 12.22 7.51
C THR A 47 -5.43 11.09 7.45
N HIS A 48 -5.59 10.54 6.26
CA HIS A 48 -6.43 9.37 6.06
C HIS A 48 -5.57 8.26 5.52
N ALA A 49 -5.78 7.06 6.00
CA ALA A 49 -5.02 5.90 5.55
C ALA A 49 -5.98 4.83 5.06
N ASN A 50 -5.60 4.23 3.95
CA ASN A 50 -6.31 3.07 3.43
C ASN A 50 -5.40 1.87 3.57
N TRP A 51 -5.99 0.72 3.89
CA TRP A 51 -5.26 -0.51 4.08
C TRP A 51 -5.73 -1.50 3.04
N HIS A 52 -4.79 -2.05 2.29
CA HIS A 52 -5.14 -2.95 1.20
C HIS A 52 -4.52 -4.31 1.43
N SER A 53 -5.25 -5.36 1.10
CA SER A 53 -4.72 -6.71 1.19
C SER A 53 -4.15 -7.07 -0.17
N LEU A 54 -2.90 -7.47 -0.20
CA LEU A 54 -2.20 -7.83 -1.42
C LEU A 54 -1.95 -9.32 -1.45
N VAL A 55 -2.14 -9.92 -2.60
CA VAL A 55 -1.85 -11.33 -2.80
C VAL A 55 -0.94 -11.45 -4.00
N PHE A 56 0.18 -12.14 -3.83
CA PHE A 56 1.17 -12.31 -4.87
C PHE A 56 1.29 -13.80 -5.16
N TYR A 57 1.31 -14.19 -6.43
CA TYR A 57 1.36 -15.60 -6.81
C TYR A 57 2.62 -15.89 -7.62
N GLY A 58 3.22 -17.05 -7.39
CA GLY A 58 4.33 -17.52 -8.22
C GLY A 58 5.57 -16.63 -8.14
N GLU A 59 6.09 -16.24 -9.28
CA GLU A 59 7.31 -15.46 -9.30
C GLU A 59 7.16 -14.11 -8.62
N VAL A 60 5.99 -13.53 -8.72
CA VAL A 60 5.75 -12.24 -8.08
C VAL A 60 5.79 -12.43 -6.55
N ALA A 61 5.39 -13.60 -6.08
CA ALA A 61 5.48 -13.88 -4.66
C ALA A 61 6.95 -13.91 -4.21
N ASP A 62 7.83 -14.44 -5.05
CA ASP A 62 9.24 -14.47 -4.69
C ASP A 62 9.79 -13.05 -4.56
N VAL A 63 9.38 -12.16 -5.44
CA VAL A 63 9.80 -10.78 -5.35
C VAL A 63 9.26 -10.16 -4.07
N ALA A 64 8.00 -10.40 -3.77
CA ALA A 64 7.38 -9.82 -2.59
C ALA A 64 8.05 -10.30 -1.31
N LEU A 65 8.47 -11.55 -1.28
CA LEU A 65 9.08 -12.10 -0.08
C LEU A 65 10.45 -11.50 0.20
N SER A 66 11.03 -10.80 -0.76
CA SER A 66 12.30 -10.10 -0.52
C SER A 66 12.10 -8.75 0.14
N TYR A 67 10.87 -8.31 0.27
CA TYR A 67 10.59 -7.02 0.87
C TYR A 67 10.41 -7.16 2.38
N ASP A 68 10.58 -6.06 3.07
CA ASP A 68 10.39 -6.01 4.51
C ASP A 68 9.25 -5.08 4.88
N LYS A 69 8.85 -5.16 6.12
CA LYS A 69 7.89 -4.22 6.65
C LYS A 69 8.44 -2.81 6.47
N ASP A 70 7.55 -1.90 6.15
CA ASP A 70 7.86 -0.49 5.94
C ASP A 70 8.56 -0.16 4.63
N ASP A 71 8.79 -1.13 3.78
CA ASP A 71 9.30 -0.84 2.45
C ASP A 71 8.23 -0.11 1.64
N ASN A 72 8.66 0.81 0.80
CA ASN A 72 7.76 1.56 -0.05
C ASN A 72 7.75 0.88 -1.41
N ILE A 73 6.60 0.39 -1.82
CA ILE A 73 6.50 -0.37 -3.06
C ILE A 73 5.37 0.15 -3.93
N PHE A 74 5.49 -0.13 -5.21
CA PHE A 74 4.43 0.13 -6.17
C PHE A 74 3.92 -1.22 -6.64
N VAL A 75 2.61 -1.37 -6.71
CA VAL A 75 2.01 -2.62 -7.19
C VAL A 75 0.98 -2.32 -8.26
N GLU A 76 0.86 -3.22 -9.20
CA GLU A 76 -0.17 -3.15 -10.21
C GLU A 76 -0.84 -4.51 -10.25
N GLY A 77 -2.13 -4.52 -10.31
CA GLY A 77 -2.87 -5.78 -10.34
C GLY A 77 -4.34 -5.57 -10.58
N SER A 78 -5.13 -6.49 -10.11
CA SER A 78 -6.56 -6.42 -10.26
C SER A 78 -7.23 -6.56 -8.91
N LEU A 79 -8.38 -5.93 -8.77
CA LEU A 79 -9.15 -6.04 -7.54
C LEU A 79 -10.00 -7.30 -7.64
N GLN A 80 -9.88 -8.15 -6.65
CA GLN A 80 -10.61 -9.40 -6.62
C GLN A 80 -11.50 -9.46 -5.40
N GLN A 81 -12.61 -10.12 -5.57
CA GLN A 81 -13.59 -10.26 -4.52
C GLN A 81 -13.76 -11.74 -4.29
N ARG A 82 -13.76 -12.17 -3.06
CA ARG A 82 -14.06 -13.58 -2.77
C ARG A 82 -14.89 -13.67 -1.52
N LYS A 83 -15.62 -14.72 -1.43
CA LYS A 83 -16.46 -14.96 -0.27
C LYS A 83 -15.69 -15.79 0.73
N PHE A 84 -15.87 -15.46 1.98
CA PHE A 84 -15.18 -16.14 3.06
C PHE A 84 -16.19 -16.43 4.16
N THR A 85 -16.24 -17.67 4.60
CA THR A 85 -17.14 -18.06 5.66
C THR A 85 -16.30 -18.42 6.88
N PRO A 86 -16.23 -17.52 7.86
CA PRO A 86 -15.46 -17.81 9.06
C PRO A 86 -16.19 -18.83 9.92
N ALA A 87 -15.54 -19.21 11.00
CA ALA A 87 -16.09 -20.24 11.87
C ALA A 87 -17.42 -19.84 12.50
N ASP A 88 -17.72 -18.56 12.55
CA ASP A 88 -18.99 -18.12 13.12
C ASP A 88 -20.16 -18.34 12.16
N GLY A 89 -19.90 -18.81 10.96
CA GLY A 89 -20.94 -19.15 10.02
C GLY A 89 -21.45 -18.04 9.16
N ALA A 90 -21.04 -16.80 9.37
CA ALA A 90 -21.53 -15.68 8.58
C ALA A 90 -20.63 -15.48 7.38
N THR A 91 -21.18 -15.59 6.17
CA THR A 91 -20.40 -15.40 4.94
C THR A 91 -20.09 -13.92 4.77
N ARG A 92 -18.85 -13.62 4.49
CA ARG A 92 -18.40 -12.25 4.26
C ARG A 92 -17.72 -12.16 2.91
N THR A 93 -17.78 -10.97 2.33
CA THR A 93 -17.07 -10.71 1.10
C THR A 93 -15.80 -9.95 1.45
N VAL A 94 -14.68 -10.44 0.98
CA VAL A 94 -13.41 -9.75 1.20
C VAL A 94 -12.86 -9.34 -0.14
N TYR A 95 -12.17 -8.22 -0.13
CA TYR A 95 -11.58 -7.66 -1.34
C TYR A 95 -10.06 -7.73 -1.18
N GLU A 96 -9.39 -8.14 -2.23
CA GLU A 96 -7.95 -8.18 -2.20
C GLU A 96 -7.41 -7.84 -3.58
N ILE A 97 -6.18 -7.44 -3.65
CA ILE A 97 -5.56 -7.06 -4.89
C ILE A 97 -4.61 -8.17 -5.28
N HIS A 98 -4.88 -8.78 -6.43
CA HIS A 98 -4.00 -9.81 -6.96
C HIS A 98 -2.94 -9.09 -7.78
N VAL A 99 -1.72 -9.10 -7.30
CA VAL A 99 -0.64 -8.30 -7.85
C VAL A 99 -0.04 -9.01 -9.06
N ARG A 100 0.06 -8.30 -10.16
CA ARG A 100 0.70 -8.83 -11.36
C ARG A 100 2.15 -8.38 -11.45
N SER A 101 2.43 -7.19 -10.97
CA SER A 101 3.80 -6.70 -10.97
C SER A 101 4.00 -5.79 -9.78
N CYS A 102 5.22 -5.74 -9.29
CA CYS A 102 5.55 -4.87 -8.18
C CYS A 102 7.02 -4.52 -8.23
N HIS A 103 7.37 -3.39 -7.68
CA HIS A 103 8.77 -3.01 -7.53
C HIS A 103 8.91 -2.04 -6.37
N GLN A 104 10.09 -1.98 -5.83
CA GLN A 104 10.37 -1.08 -4.74
C GLN A 104 10.58 0.31 -5.31
N ILE A 105 9.89 1.29 -4.74
CA ILE A 105 9.95 2.63 -5.28
C ILE A 105 11.26 3.29 -4.98
N CYS A 106 11.75 3.12 -3.79
CA CYS A 106 13.00 3.78 -3.42
C CYS A 106 13.76 2.86 -2.50
N ALA A 107 14.93 2.55 -2.92
CA ALA A 107 15.75 1.71 -2.10
C ALA A 107 16.37 2.50 -0.98
N ALA A 108 16.48 3.77 -1.15
CA ALA A 108 17.11 4.53 -0.12
C ALA A 108 16.13 4.70 0.99
N ARG A 109 16.36 4.05 2.05
CA ARG A 109 15.62 4.32 3.23
C ARG A 109 16.01 5.68 3.64
N VAL A 110 15.10 6.57 3.52
CA VAL A 110 15.36 7.88 4.06
C VAL A 110 15.28 7.67 5.53
N ASP A 111 16.35 7.92 6.17
CA ASP A 111 16.40 7.79 7.58
C ASP A 111 15.67 8.97 8.15
N TRP A 112 14.43 8.76 8.46
CA TRP A 112 13.64 9.85 9.00
C TRP A 112 14.17 10.31 10.35
N ASP A 113 15.09 9.54 10.90
CA ASP A 113 15.62 9.93 12.18
C ASP A 113 16.80 10.83 11.99
N GLU A 114 17.21 11.08 10.78
CA GLU A 114 18.28 11.99 10.58
C GLU A 114 17.85 13.33 11.02
N PRO A 115 18.69 14.00 11.67
CA PRO A 115 18.39 15.32 12.18
C PRO A 115 17.86 16.16 11.07
N ALA A 116 16.82 16.80 11.36
CA ALA A 116 16.22 17.61 10.39
C ALA A 116 17.18 18.56 9.78
N GLY A 117 18.12 18.94 10.48
CA GLY A 117 19.09 19.87 9.93
C GLY A 117 19.76 19.31 8.72
N ALA A 118 19.64 18.05 8.55
CA ALA A 118 20.33 17.48 7.43
C ALA A 118 19.70 17.94 6.13
N ASN A 119 18.48 18.37 6.15
CA ASN A 119 17.88 18.77 4.91
C ASN A 119 16.91 19.89 5.10
N PRO A 120 17.40 21.04 5.27
CA PRO A 120 16.55 22.19 5.47
C PRO A 120 15.70 22.52 4.27
N GLU A 121 16.12 22.13 3.13
CA GLU A 121 15.32 22.46 2.01
C GLU A 121 14.06 21.69 2.00
N VAL A 122 14.10 20.59 2.58
CA VAL A 122 12.94 19.78 2.62
C VAL A 122 11.90 20.48 3.42
N SER A 123 12.32 21.19 4.40
CA SER A 123 11.32 21.86 5.18
C SER A 123 10.70 22.94 4.34
N ASN A 124 11.40 23.43 3.41
CA ASN A 124 10.80 24.45 2.59
C ASN A 124 9.87 23.76 1.67
N ALA A 125 10.23 22.63 1.26
CA ALA A 125 9.36 21.92 0.41
C ALA A 125 8.07 21.75 1.13
N GLY A 126 8.19 21.63 2.38
CA GLY A 126 6.99 21.47 3.09
C GLY A 126 6.06 22.61 2.83
N ASP A 127 6.52 23.67 2.56
CA ASP A 127 5.67 24.78 2.44
C ASP A 127 4.90 24.68 1.26
N ASP A 128 5.41 24.13 0.36
CA ASP A 128 4.82 24.24 -0.78
C ASP A 128 3.57 23.68 -0.81
N HIS A 129 3.47 22.85 -0.16
CA HIS A 129 2.40 22.20 -0.19
C HIS A 129 1.30 22.95 0.14
N ASP A 130 1.39 23.81 0.33
CA ASP A 130 0.47 24.75 0.66
C ASP A 130 -0.23 24.80 -0.59
N ASP A 131 0.23 24.18 -1.49
CA ASP A 131 -0.34 24.08 -2.68
C ASP A 131 -1.78 23.80 -2.53
N PRO A 132 -2.52 24.70 -2.74
CA PRO A 132 -3.92 24.59 -2.53
C PRO A 132 -4.52 23.76 -3.62
N SER A 133 -3.78 23.52 -4.61
CA SER A 133 -4.34 22.74 -5.65
C SER A 133 -4.42 21.33 -5.20
N TRP A 134 -3.78 21.05 -4.13
CA TRP A 134 -3.86 19.74 -3.65
C TRP A 134 -5.28 19.48 -3.34
N PRO A 135 -5.79 18.54 -3.87
CA PRO A 135 -7.15 18.25 -3.76
C PRO A 135 -7.49 18.05 -2.40
N VAL A 136 -8.44 18.68 -2.06
CA VAL A 136 -8.77 18.65 -0.90
C VAL A 136 -9.42 17.44 -0.69
N GLY A 137 -8.95 16.68 -0.23
CA GLY A 137 -9.48 15.59 0.23
C GLY A 137 -10.67 15.08 -0.40
N PRO A 138 -11.06 14.05 -0.01
CA PRO A 138 -12.16 13.44 -0.56
C PRO A 138 -13.27 14.27 -0.24
N ALA A 139 -13.72 14.81 -1.06
CA ALA A 139 -14.86 15.61 -0.77
C ALA A 139 -15.95 14.77 -0.24
#